data_b3777b09702b9eb37b7a4a5311d39414
#
_entry.id   b3777b09702b9eb37b7a4a5311d39414
#
_cell.length_a   1.000
_cell.length_b   1.000
_cell.length_c   1.000
_cell.angle_alpha   90.00
_cell.angle_beta   90.00
_cell.angle_gamma   90.00
#
_symmetry.space_group_name_H-M   'P 1'
#
loop_
_entity.id
_entity.type
_entity.pdbx_description
1 polymer ?
#
loop_
_entity_poly.entity_id
_entity_poly.type
_entity_poly.pdbx_seq_one_letter_code
_entity_poly.pdbx_strand_id
1 'polypeptide(L)'
;MDRAAEIEFLREALRRRVEQTSIRHVALEVNMSHGGIYNLVIGKVVPYGKTLAKLRAWYLEQWAQGGEGLSTGAARYLIEQMLGSIPRVMRARAGVELLDGMEVLYRKYGLPPPAWLHELRRELRADAEALEALEAAARGEEPDDDEDEPA
;
A
#
# COMPACT_ATOMS: atom_id res chain seq x y z
N MET A 1 4.03 -0.87 -4.53
CA MET A 1 4.92 0.12 -3.83
C MET A 1 6.35 -0.32 -4.04
N ASP A 2 7.24 0.57 -4.43
CA ASP A 2 8.65 0.25 -4.47
C ASP A 2 9.26 0.24 -3.06
N ARG A 3 10.50 -0.25 -2.92
CA ARG A 3 11.15 -0.39 -1.63
C ARG A 3 11.38 0.96 -0.92
N ALA A 4 11.68 2.00 -1.67
CA ALA A 4 11.94 3.33 -1.10
C ALA A 4 10.65 3.93 -0.54
N ALA A 5 9.56 3.83 -1.28
CA ALA A 5 8.24 4.26 -0.84
C ALA A 5 7.74 3.47 0.38
N GLU A 6 8.01 2.16 0.44
CA GLU A 6 7.68 1.34 1.61
C GLU A 6 8.44 1.80 2.86
N ILE A 7 9.74 2.05 2.72
CA ILE A 7 10.56 2.51 3.84
C ILE A 7 10.06 3.86 4.37
N GLU A 8 9.73 4.79 3.49
CA GLU A 8 9.21 6.09 3.90
C GLU A 8 7.83 5.97 4.56
N PHE A 9 6.96 5.12 4.03
CA PHE A 9 5.67 4.81 4.64
C PHE A 9 5.82 4.28 6.08
N LEU A 10 6.67 3.29 6.29
CA LEU A 10 6.93 2.72 7.63
C LEU A 10 7.61 3.73 8.56
N ARG A 11 8.50 4.59 8.04
CA ARG A 11 9.13 5.67 8.80
C ARG A 11 8.10 6.69 9.27
N GLU A 12 7.15 7.06 8.42
CA GLU A 12 6.08 7.98 8.79
C GLU A 12 5.15 7.37 9.86
N ALA A 13 4.83 6.08 9.75
CA ALA A 13 4.09 5.37 10.80
C ALA A 13 4.84 5.37 12.14
N LEU A 14 6.17 5.17 12.13
CA LEU A 14 7.01 5.29 13.33
C LEU A 14 6.98 6.70 13.93
N ARG A 15 7.09 7.76 13.10
CA ARG A 15 7.03 9.16 13.57
C ARG A 15 5.72 9.43 14.30
N ARG A 16 4.59 9.11 13.68
CA ARG A 16 3.27 9.30 14.30
C ARG A 16 3.16 8.55 15.63
N ARG A 17 3.63 7.31 15.69
CA ARG A 17 3.56 6.53 16.92
C ARG A 17 4.46 7.11 18.02
N VAL A 18 5.64 7.61 17.66
CA VAL A 18 6.55 8.31 18.58
C VAL A 18 5.92 9.60 19.13
N GLU A 19 5.23 10.37 18.30
CA GLU A 19 4.50 11.58 18.72
C GLU A 19 3.35 11.26 19.69
N GLN A 20 2.66 10.15 19.47
CA GLN A 20 1.56 9.69 20.34
C GLN A 20 2.05 9.11 21.67
N THR A 21 3.26 8.59 21.71
CA THR A 21 3.79 7.86 22.88
C THR A 21 5.19 8.36 23.28
N SER A 22 6.24 7.65 22.91
CA SER A 22 7.64 8.07 23.04
C SER A 22 8.53 7.14 22.22
N ILE A 23 9.76 7.59 21.92
CA ILE A 23 10.78 6.74 21.25
C ILE A 23 11.06 5.47 22.06
N ARG A 24 11.09 5.56 23.40
CA ARG A 24 11.35 4.40 24.28
C ARG A 24 10.22 3.37 24.16
N HIS A 25 8.99 3.82 24.13
CA HIS A 25 7.82 2.95 23.98
C HIS A 25 7.83 2.24 22.63
N VAL A 26 8.02 2.97 21.56
CA VAL A 26 8.11 2.41 20.20
C VAL A 26 9.30 1.44 20.05
N ALA A 27 10.42 1.72 20.70
CA ALA A 27 11.57 0.81 20.70
C ALA A 27 11.23 -0.57 21.31
N LEU A 28 10.43 -0.58 22.38
CA LEU A 28 9.93 -1.82 22.98
C LEU A 28 8.93 -2.53 22.05
N GLU A 29 7.98 -1.80 21.46
CA GLU A 29 6.99 -2.36 20.52
C GLU A 29 7.68 -3.03 19.30
N VAL A 30 8.67 -2.37 18.71
CA VAL A 30 9.40 -2.88 17.52
C VAL A 30 10.47 -3.91 17.88
N ASN A 31 10.76 -4.10 19.17
CA ASN A 31 11.88 -4.91 19.67
C ASN A 31 13.22 -4.45 19.05
N MET A 32 13.52 -3.15 19.22
CA MET A 32 14.74 -2.50 18.76
C MET A 32 15.34 -1.61 19.86
N SER A 33 16.61 -1.20 19.68
CA SER A 33 17.22 -0.21 20.59
C SER A 33 16.61 1.18 20.38
N HIS A 34 16.60 1.98 21.45
CA HIS A 34 16.18 3.38 21.40
C HIS A 34 16.92 4.19 20.31
N GLY A 35 18.25 4.05 20.22
CA GLY A 35 19.06 4.71 19.19
C GLY A 35 18.75 4.19 17.78
N GLY A 36 18.36 2.91 17.63
CA GLY A 36 17.93 2.34 16.38
C GLY A 36 16.64 2.98 15.87
N ILE A 37 15.62 3.11 16.72
CA ILE A 37 14.36 3.81 16.38
C ILE A 37 14.62 5.28 16.07
N TYR A 38 15.41 5.97 16.90
CA TYR A 38 15.76 7.37 16.66
C TYR A 38 16.38 7.58 15.27
N ASN A 39 17.41 6.79 14.91
CA ASN A 39 18.08 6.89 13.61
C ASN A 39 17.15 6.57 12.42
N LEU A 40 16.19 5.66 12.59
CA LEU A 40 15.16 5.37 11.58
C LEU A 40 14.21 6.56 11.41
N VAL A 41 13.70 7.13 12.49
CA VAL A 41 12.75 8.25 12.49
C VAL A 41 13.34 9.49 11.83
N ILE A 42 14.60 9.83 12.12
CA ILE A 42 15.28 10.99 11.51
C ILE A 42 15.83 10.71 10.10
N GLY A 43 15.69 9.49 9.59
CA GLY A 43 16.12 9.13 8.25
C GLY A 43 17.64 8.90 8.10
N LYS A 44 18.39 8.82 9.20
CA LYS A 44 19.84 8.61 9.19
C LYS A 44 20.23 7.21 8.71
N VAL A 45 19.33 6.23 8.87
CA VAL A 45 19.56 4.82 8.52
C VAL A 45 18.45 4.31 7.62
N VAL A 46 18.83 3.58 6.59
CA VAL A 46 17.90 2.84 5.74
C VAL A 46 17.76 1.42 6.28
N PRO A 47 16.54 0.96 6.64
CA PRO A 47 16.34 -0.37 7.17
C PRO A 47 16.55 -1.45 6.10
N TYR A 48 17.23 -2.53 6.48
CA TYR A 48 17.47 -3.68 5.62
C TYR A 48 17.01 -4.99 6.27
N GLY A 49 16.70 -5.99 5.45
CA GLY A 49 16.47 -7.37 5.85
C GLY A 49 15.67 -7.52 7.13
N LYS A 50 16.30 -7.97 8.21
CA LYS A 50 15.65 -8.24 9.50
C LYS A 50 14.99 -7.00 10.12
N THR A 51 15.59 -5.82 9.97
CA THR A 51 15.02 -4.57 10.50
C THR A 51 13.72 -4.22 9.76
N LEU A 52 13.73 -4.30 8.44
CA LEU A 52 12.54 -4.04 7.64
C LEU A 52 11.42 -5.06 7.96
N ALA A 53 11.76 -6.35 8.14
CA ALA A 53 10.80 -7.37 8.55
C ALA A 53 10.18 -7.07 9.92
N LYS A 54 10.96 -6.60 10.90
CA LYS A 54 10.44 -6.17 12.20
C LYS A 54 9.48 -4.99 12.09
N LEU A 55 9.81 -3.99 11.25
CA LEU A 55 8.94 -2.82 11.03
C LEU A 55 7.62 -3.21 10.38
N ARG A 56 7.66 -4.11 9.40
CA ARG A 56 6.45 -4.66 8.77
C ARG A 56 5.56 -5.36 9.78
N ALA A 57 6.13 -6.29 10.55
CA ALA A 57 5.40 -7.05 11.56
C ALA A 57 4.78 -6.11 12.61
N TRP A 58 5.56 -5.17 13.13
CA TRP A 58 5.08 -4.17 14.07
C TRP A 58 3.91 -3.35 13.49
N TYR A 59 4.02 -2.87 12.26
CA TYR A 59 2.97 -2.08 11.63
C TYR A 59 1.66 -2.88 11.49
N LEU A 60 1.74 -4.14 11.05
CA LEU A 60 0.59 -5.02 10.94
C LEU A 60 -0.05 -5.30 12.31
N GLU A 61 0.76 -5.48 13.35
CA GLU A 61 0.29 -5.69 14.72
C GLU A 61 -0.43 -4.45 15.28
N GLN A 62 0.13 -3.24 15.06
CA GLN A 62 -0.51 -1.99 15.46
C GLN A 62 -1.88 -1.82 14.80
N TRP A 63 -1.97 -2.15 13.52
CA TRP A 63 -3.24 -2.09 12.82
C TRP A 63 -4.25 -3.12 13.36
N ALA A 64 -3.84 -4.36 13.63
CA ALA A 64 -4.70 -5.41 14.15
C ALA A 64 -5.26 -5.10 15.55
N GLN A 65 -4.55 -4.29 16.36
CA GLN A 65 -4.96 -3.89 17.70
C GLN A 65 -5.97 -2.72 17.74
N GLY A 66 -6.48 -2.26 16.60
CA GLY A 66 -7.58 -1.31 16.55
C GLY A 66 -7.18 0.16 16.61
N GLY A 67 -6.07 0.53 15.99
CA GLY A 67 -5.75 1.92 15.66
C GLY A 67 -6.85 2.60 14.83
N GLU A 68 -6.75 3.91 14.65
CA GLU A 68 -7.62 4.73 13.79
C GLU A 68 -7.95 4.00 12.48
N GLY A 69 -9.19 4.11 12.00
CA GLY A 69 -9.70 3.40 10.84
C GLY A 69 -8.72 3.39 9.65
N LEU A 70 -8.73 2.31 8.90
CA LEU A 70 -7.78 2.05 7.82
C LEU A 70 -7.72 3.23 6.85
N SER A 71 -6.57 3.90 6.75
CA SER A 71 -6.35 4.92 5.71
C SER A 71 -6.12 4.26 4.36
N THR A 72 -6.35 5.00 3.26
CA THR A 72 -6.10 4.50 1.90
C THR A 72 -4.67 3.99 1.71
N GLY A 73 -3.67 4.71 2.25
CA GLY A 73 -2.26 4.29 2.22
C GLY A 73 -2.00 3.00 2.99
N ALA A 74 -2.60 2.83 4.16
CA ALA A 74 -2.51 1.61 4.95
C ALA A 74 -3.19 0.43 4.26
N ALA A 75 -4.37 0.64 3.67
CA ALA A 75 -5.08 -0.35 2.88
C ALA A 75 -4.25 -0.80 1.68
N ARG A 76 -3.67 0.15 0.94
CA ARG A 76 -2.78 -0.13 -0.19
C ARG A 76 -1.59 -0.99 0.24
N TYR A 77 -0.92 -0.61 1.31
CA TYR A 77 0.20 -1.38 1.85
C TYR A 77 -0.18 -2.83 2.15
N LEU A 78 -1.29 -3.04 2.87
CA LEU A 78 -1.77 -4.38 3.23
C LEU A 78 -2.09 -5.23 2.01
N ILE A 79 -2.82 -4.68 1.03
CA ILE A 79 -3.17 -5.37 -0.21
C ILE A 79 -1.91 -5.74 -1.00
N GLU A 80 -0.94 -4.84 -1.11
CA GLU A 80 0.34 -5.14 -1.77
C GLU A 80 1.13 -6.25 -1.07
N GLN A 81 1.10 -6.31 0.27
CA GLN A 81 1.71 -7.42 1.01
C GLN A 81 0.96 -8.75 0.76
N MET A 82 -0.36 -8.75 0.76
CA MET A 82 -1.18 -9.94 0.45
C MET A 82 -0.94 -10.45 -0.97
N LEU A 83 -0.77 -9.54 -1.93
CA LEU A 83 -0.53 -9.86 -3.34
C LEU A 83 0.96 -10.05 -3.67
N GLY A 84 1.83 -10.12 -2.66
CA GLY A 84 3.28 -10.19 -2.82
C GLY A 84 3.79 -11.37 -3.65
N SER A 85 3.07 -12.50 -3.68
CA SER A 85 3.36 -13.67 -4.49
C SER A 85 2.92 -13.54 -5.96
N ILE A 86 2.06 -12.57 -6.29
CA ILE A 86 1.59 -12.30 -7.65
C ILE A 86 2.65 -11.49 -8.40
N PRO A 87 2.94 -11.79 -9.69
CA PRO A 87 3.84 -10.99 -10.51
C PRO A 87 3.47 -9.50 -10.50
N ARG A 88 4.46 -8.61 -10.43
CA ARG A 88 4.26 -7.17 -10.24
C ARG A 88 3.30 -6.55 -11.26
N VAL A 89 3.39 -6.95 -12.52
CA VAL A 89 2.54 -6.46 -13.62
C VAL A 89 1.06 -6.82 -13.44
N MET A 90 0.75 -7.86 -12.68
CA MET A 90 -0.62 -8.32 -12.45
C MET A 90 -1.20 -7.79 -11.12
N ARG A 91 -0.38 -7.22 -10.23
CA ARG A 91 -0.82 -6.86 -8.86
C ARG A 91 -1.90 -5.79 -8.83
N ALA A 92 -1.79 -4.77 -9.69
CA ALA A 92 -2.79 -3.71 -9.76
C ALA A 92 -4.17 -4.27 -10.12
N ARG A 93 -4.24 -5.11 -11.16
CA ARG A 93 -5.48 -5.77 -11.58
C ARG A 93 -6.01 -6.72 -10.51
N ALA A 94 -5.17 -7.58 -9.94
CA ALA A 94 -5.57 -8.47 -8.86
C ALA A 94 -6.05 -7.71 -7.61
N GLY A 95 -5.46 -6.55 -7.32
CA GLY A 95 -5.91 -5.65 -6.26
C GLY A 95 -7.32 -5.08 -6.53
N VAL A 96 -7.60 -4.67 -7.76
CA VAL A 96 -8.96 -4.22 -8.17
C VAL A 96 -9.98 -5.34 -7.96
N GLU A 97 -9.69 -6.55 -8.43
CA GLU A 97 -10.58 -7.71 -8.28
C GLU A 97 -10.85 -8.04 -6.80
N LEU A 98 -9.82 -7.96 -5.95
CA LEU A 98 -9.97 -8.14 -4.51
C LEU A 98 -10.89 -7.08 -3.88
N LEU A 99 -10.69 -5.81 -4.24
CA LEU A 99 -11.52 -4.71 -3.73
C LEU A 99 -12.97 -4.77 -4.23
N ASP A 100 -13.20 -5.18 -5.47
CA ASP A 100 -14.54 -5.40 -6.01
C ASP A 100 -15.25 -6.53 -5.24
N GLY A 101 -14.55 -7.61 -4.92
CA GLY A 101 -15.05 -8.68 -4.05
C GLY A 101 -15.40 -8.19 -2.64
N MET A 102 -14.57 -7.37 -2.05
CA MET A 102 -14.84 -6.75 -0.75
C MET A 102 -16.08 -5.86 -0.79
N GLU A 103 -16.26 -5.04 -1.81
CA GLU A 103 -17.45 -4.19 -1.97
C GLU A 103 -18.74 -5.03 -2.04
N VAL A 104 -18.71 -6.15 -2.76
CA VAL A 104 -19.84 -7.10 -2.81
C VAL A 104 -20.17 -7.64 -1.42
N LEU A 105 -19.15 -7.97 -0.60
CA LEU A 105 -19.37 -8.42 0.78
C LEU A 105 -19.98 -7.33 1.65
N TYR A 106 -19.50 -6.08 1.59
CA TYR A 106 -20.12 -4.98 2.33
C TYR A 106 -21.59 -4.82 1.98
N ARG A 107 -21.94 -4.81 0.70
CA ARG A 107 -23.33 -4.73 0.24
C ARG A 107 -24.18 -5.92 0.73
N LYS A 108 -23.63 -7.13 0.65
CA LYS A 108 -24.32 -8.36 1.10
C LYS A 108 -24.71 -8.31 2.57
N TYR A 109 -23.85 -7.70 3.42
CA TYR A 109 -24.11 -7.56 4.84
C TYR A 109 -24.80 -6.24 5.22
N GLY A 110 -25.23 -5.44 4.24
CA GLY A 110 -25.92 -4.17 4.49
C GLY A 110 -25.03 -3.10 5.12
N LEU A 111 -23.71 -3.22 4.97
CA LEU A 111 -22.73 -2.28 5.50
C LEU A 111 -22.30 -1.30 4.40
N PRO A 112 -22.12 0.01 4.72
CA PRO A 112 -21.54 0.95 3.78
C PRO A 112 -20.06 0.61 3.56
N PRO A 113 -19.59 0.54 2.29
CA PRO A 113 -18.16 0.39 2.03
C PRO A 113 -17.38 1.59 2.58
N PRO A 114 -16.20 1.39 3.19
CA PRO A 114 -15.39 2.48 3.70
C PRO A 114 -14.82 3.34 2.56
N ALA A 115 -14.59 4.63 2.81
CA ALA A 115 -14.11 5.58 1.80
C ALA A 115 -12.80 5.12 1.15
N TRP A 116 -11.85 4.59 1.93
CA TRP A 116 -10.57 4.10 1.42
C TRP A 116 -10.70 3.00 0.35
N LEU A 117 -11.78 2.20 0.39
CA LEU A 117 -12.00 1.12 -0.58
C LEU A 117 -12.23 1.71 -1.99
N HIS A 118 -13.05 2.75 -2.09
CA HIS A 118 -13.32 3.42 -3.37
C HIS A 118 -12.11 4.20 -3.88
N GLU A 119 -11.38 4.87 -2.99
CA GLU A 119 -10.17 5.63 -3.32
C GLU A 119 -9.08 4.69 -3.84
N LEU A 120 -8.77 3.64 -3.09
CA LEU A 120 -7.73 2.68 -3.46
C LEU A 120 -8.08 1.94 -4.76
N ARG A 121 -9.35 1.57 -4.95
CA ARG A 121 -9.80 0.95 -6.21
C ARG A 121 -9.57 1.87 -7.41
N ARG A 122 -9.86 3.16 -7.27
CA ARG A 122 -9.59 4.15 -8.33
C ARG A 122 -8.11 4.26 -8.64
N GLU A 123 -7.26 4.32 -7.62
CA GLU A 123 -5.80 4.36 -7.79
C GLU A 123 -5.27 3.10 -8.51
N LEU A 124 -5.69 1.92 -8.06
CA LEU A 124 -5.24 0.65 -8.67
C LEU A 124 -5.74 0.46 -10.10
N ARG A 125 -6.93 0.98 -10.45
CA ARG A 125 -7.40 0.98 -11.85
C ARG A 125 -6.53 1.85 -12.73
N ALA A 126 -6.22 3.06 -12.29
CA ALA A 126 -5.31 3.95 -13.02
C ALA A 126 -3.90 3.32 -13.19
N ASP A 127 -3.38 2.66 -12.16
CA ASP A 127 -2.12 1.92 -12.24
C ASP A 127 -2.19 0.76 -13.26
N ALA A 128 -3.30 0.03 -13.31
CA ALA A 128 -3.50 -1.07 -14.26
C ALA A 128 -3.59 -0.56 -15.71
N GLU A 129 -4.38 0.48 -15.95
CA GLU A 129 -4.53 1.11 -17.27
C GLU A 129 -3.20 1.68 -17.79
N ALA A 130 -2.42 2.31 -16.91
CA ALA A 130 -1.09 2.82 -17.25
C ALA A 130 -0.11 1.70 -17.65
N LEU A 131 -0.16 0.56 -16.96
CA LEU A 131 0.66 -0.60 -17.30
C LEU A 131 0.23 -1.22 -18.64
N GLU A 132 -1.07 -1.36 -18.88
CA GLU A 132 -1.62 -1.87 -20.15
C GLU A 132 -1.20 -0.96 -21.32
N ALA A 133 -1.28 0.35 -21.15
CA ALA A 133 -0.84 1.32 -22.16
C ALA A 133 0.67 1.21 -22.46
N LEU A 134 1.51 1.03 -21.44
CA LEU A 134 2.95 0.81 -21.62
C LEU A 134 3.25 -0.51 -22.34
N GLU A 135 2.53 -1.57 -22.04
CA GLU A 135 2.67 -2.86 -22.70
C GLU A 135 2.20 -2.80 -24.16
N ALA A 136 1.11 -2.11 -24.46
CA ALA A 136 0.63 -1.88 -25.83
C ALA A 136 1.64 -1.09 -26.65
N ALA A 137 2.18 0.01 -26.11
CA ALA A 137 3.22 0.80 -26.76
C ALA A 137 4.50 -0.03 -27.03
N ALA A 138 4.88 -0.90 -26.09
CA ALA A 138 6.03 -1.78 -26.25
C ALA A 138 5.83 -2.88 -27.32
N ARG A 139 4.56 -3.27 -27.59
CA ARG A 139 4.20 -4.18 -28.69
C ARG A 139 4.10 -3.51 -30.06
N GLY A 140 4.16 -2.17 -30.12
CA GLY A 140 4.03 -1.42 -31.38
C GLY A 140 2.60 -1.40 -31.93
N GLU A 141 1.59 -1.66 -31.07
CA GLU A 141 0.19 -1.48 -31.42
C GLU A 141 -0.12 0.03 -31.37
N GLU A 142 -0.17 0.69 -32.56
CA GLU A 142 -0.72 2.05 -32.66
C GLU A 142 -2.19 2.02 -32.27
N PRO A 143 -2.71 3.03 -31.55
CA PRO A 143 -4.15 3.13 -31.32
C PRO A 143 -4.83 3.20 -32.69
N ASP A 144 -5.85 2.36 -32.88
CA ASP A 144 -6.75 2.42 -34.05
C ASP A 144 -7.47 3.78 -34.03
N ASP A 145 -6.86 4.78 -34.67
CA ASP A 145 -7.53 6.02 -35.04
C ASP A 145 -8.48 5.72 -36.23
N ASP A 146 -9.52 4.94 -35.98
CA ASP A 146 -10.68 4.91 -36.86
C ASP A 146 -11.39 6.28 -36.75
N GLU A 147 -10.81 7.29 -37.41
CA GLU A 147 -11.53 8.50 -37.73
C GLU A 147 -12.70 8.12 -38.63
N ASP A 148 -13.91 8.18 -38.06
CA ASP A 148 -15.16 8.28 -38.80
C ASP A 148 -15.05 9.40 -39.82
N GLU A 149 -14.79 9.04 -41.06
CA GLU A 149 -14.99 9.96 -42.20
C GLU A 149 -16.51 10.11 -42.42
N PRO A 150 -17.11 11.28 -42.19
CA PRO A 150 -18.50 11.48 -42.50
C PRO A 150 -18.63 11.63 -44.04
N ALA A 151 -19.41 10.71 -44.60
CA ALA A 151 -19.88 10.80 -46.00
C ALA A 151 -20.81 12.00 -46.21
#